data_ca3dd67fd199b5492f1fa0e7b9468b85
#
_entry.id   ca3dd67fd199b5492f1fa0e7b9468b85
#
_cell.length_a   1.000
_cell.length_b   1.000
_cell.length_c   1.000
_cell.angle_alpha   90.00
_cell.angle_beta   90.00
_cell.angle_gamma   90.00
#
_symmetry.space_group_name_H-M   'P 1'
#
loop_
_entity.id
_entity.type
_entity.pdbx_description
1 polymer ?
#
loop_
_entity_poly.entity_id
_entity_poly.type
_entity_poly.pdbx_seq_one_letter_code
_entity_poly.pdbx_strand_id
1 'polypeptide(L)' 'MPKDAKTAPELEAMILQRASERADCAEVKTVAVLPANGGWRAIAVLRDGNLITPPGIEEIAAGLRNKYDLAT' A
#
# COMPACT_ATOMS: atom_id res chain seq x y z
N MET A 1 -17.97 -1.33 13.80
CA MET A 1 -18.25 -0.35 12.73
C MET A 1 -17.63 -0.85 11.43
N PRO A 2 -18.35 -0.81 10.33
CA PRO A 2 -17.75 -1.18 9.05
C PRO A 2 -16.66 -0.18 8.68
N LYS A 3 -15.62 -0.66 8.03
CA LYS A 3 -14.55 0.19 7.52
C LYS A 3 -15.02 0.90 6.26
N ASP A 4 -14.48 2.08 6.00
CA ASP A 4 -14.71 2.76 4.74
C ASP A 4 -14.05 1.97 3.62
N ALA A 5 -14.72 1.86 2.48
CA ALA A 5 -14.17 1.20 1.32
C ALA A 5 -13.45 2.22 0.43
N LYS A 6 -12.25 1.87 0.00
CA LYS A 6 -11.46 2.69 -0.93
C LYS A 6 -11.08 1.85 -2.14
N THR A 7 -11.02 2.48 -3.31
CA THR A 7 -10.57 1.77 -4.51
C THR A 7 -9.07 1.49 -4.44
N ALA A 8 -8.61 0.53 -5.25
CA ALA A 8 -7.19 0.23 -5.32
C ALA A 8 -6.34 1.47 -5.67
N PRO A 9 -6.70 2.28 -6.68
CA PRO A 9 -5.94 3.50 -6.96
C PRO A 9 -5.90 4.47 -5.79
N GLU A 10 -6.99 4.60 -5.03
CA GLU A 10 -7.02 5.48 -3.87
C GLU A 10 -6.06 5.00 -2.78
N LEU A 11 -6.08 3.70 -2.50
CA LEU A 11 -5.17 3.12 -1.50
C LEU A 11 -3.72 3.21 -1.97
N GLU A 12 -3.45 2.98 -3.24
CA GLU A 12 -2.11 3.11 -3.81
C GLU A 12 -1.58 4.53 -3.65
N ALA A 13 -2.41 5.54 -3.94
CA ALA A 13 -2.01 6.93 -3.78
C ALA A 13 -1.72 7.27 -2.32
N MET A 14 -2.54 6.78 -1.40
CA MET A 14 -2.33 7.01 0.03
C MET A 14 -1.02 6.38 0.51
N ILE A 15 -0.74 5.16 0.07
CA ILE A 15 0.50 4.47 0.44
C ILE A 15 1.71 5.21 -0.11
N LEU A 16 1.68 5.62 -1.37
CA LEU A 16 2.78 6.33 -2.00
C LEU A 16 3.04 7.67 -1.32
N GLN A 17 1.99 8.40 -0.95
CA GLN A 17 2.14 9.66 -0.24
C GLN A 17 2.87 9.48 1.08
N ARG A 18 2.48 8.46 1.85
CA ARG A 18 3.12 8.17 3.13
C ARG A 18 4.54 7.64 2.94
N ALA A 19 4.75 6.82 1.91
CA ALA A 19 6.07 6.29 1.60
C ALA A 19 7.06 7.39 1.22
N SER A 20 6.60 8.44 0.57
CA SER A 20 7.47 9.55 0.18
C SER A 20 8.07 10.29 1.38
N GLU A 21 7.47 10.13 2.55
CA GLU A 21 7.94 10.74 3.79
C GLU A 21 8.89 9.82 4.57
N ARG A 22 9.14 8.62 4.08
CA ARG A 22 9.97 7.61 4.77
C ARG A 22 11.25 7.37 3.99
N ALA A 23 12.37 7.45 4.67
CA ALA A 23 13.68 7.23 4.04
C ALA A 23 13.83 5.77 3.55
N ASP A 24 13.26 4.81 4.28
CA ASP A 24 13.35 3.40 3.91
C ASP A 24 12.52 3.04 2.68
N CYS A 25 11.68 3.95 2.22
CA CYS A 25 10.86 3.76 1.01
C CYS A 25 11.32 4.61 -0.17
N ALA A 26 12.52 5.19 -0.10
CA ALA A 26 13.03 6.12 -1.12
C ALA A 26 13.16 5.46 -2.51
N GLU A 27 13.38 4.15 -2.56
CA GLU A 27 13.54 3.41 -3.81
C GLU A 27 12.22 2.93 -4.42
N VAL A 28 11.09 3.17 -3.76
CA VAL A 28 9.80 2.73 -4.25
C VAL A 28 9.33 3.65 -5.38
N LYS A 29 9.09 3.07 -6.54
CA LYS A 29 8.57 3.79 -7.71
C LYS A 29 7.05 3.87 -7.66
N THR A 30 6.41 2.74 -7.39
CA THR A 30 4.95 2.67 -7.33
C THR A 30 4.53 1.52 -6.43
N VAL A 31 3.24 1.49 -6.12
CA VAL A 31 2.65 0.45 -5.27
C VAL A 31 1.41 -0.06 -5.99
N ALA A 32 1.20 -1.37 -5.95
CA ALA A 32 -0.02 -2.01 -6.43
C ALA A 32 -0.80 -2.56 -5.24
N VAL A 33 -2.10 -2.32 -5.21
CA VAL A 33 -3.01 -2.87 -4.20
C VAL A 33 -3.85 -3.95 -4.84
N LEU A 34 -3.83 -5.13 -4.24
CA LEU A 34 -4.50 -6.32 -4.77
C LEU A 34 -5.41 -6.92 -3.70
N PRO A 35 -6.54 -7.52 -4.11
CA PRO A 35 -7.38 -8.24 -3.15
C PRO A 35 -6.62 -9.46 -2.61
N ALA A 36 -6.86 -9.75 -1.34
CA ALA A 36 -6.24 -10.89 -0.67
C ALA A 36 -7.22 -11.45 0.35
N ASN A 37 -6.95 -12.66 0.82
CA ASN A 37 -7.78 -13.28 1.84
C ASN A 37 -7.84 -12.38 3.07
N GLY A 38 -9.05 -12.04 3.49
CA GLY A 38 -9.25 -11.19 4.65
C GLY A 38 -9.07 -9.71 4.40
N GLY A 39 -8.98 -9.28 3.12
CA GLY A 39 -8.88 -7.86 2.80
C GLY A 39 -8.08 -7.59 1.54
N TRP A 40 -6.93 -6.92 1.69
CA TRP A 40 -6.09 -6.54 0.56
C TRP A 40 -4.63 -6.51 1.01
N ARG A 41 -3.74 -6.48 0.01
CA ARG A 41 -2.31 -6.37 0.26
C ARG A 41 -1.68 -5.38 -0.71
N ALA A 42 -0.55 -4.82 -0.32
CA ALA A 42 0.21 -3.90 -1.15
C ALA A 42 1.52 -4.55 -1.58
N ILE A 43 1.89 -4.32 -2.84
CA ILE A 43 3.17 -4.77 -3.40
C ILE A 43 3.88 -3.53 -3.93
N ALA A 44 5.14 -3.35 -3.56
CA ALA A 44 5.93 -2.24 -4.05
C ALA A 44 6.73 -2.63 -5.27
N VAL A 45 6.84 -1.71 -6.23
CA VAL A 45 7.73 -1.83 -7.37
C VAL A 45 8.83 -0.80 -7.17
N LEU A 46 10.07 -1.23 -7.12
CA LEU A 46 11.21 -0.35 -6.94
C LEU A 46 11.60 0.32 -8.27
N ARG A 47 12.41 1.36 -8.18
CA ARG A 47 12.84 2.12 -9.36
C ARG A 47 13.62 1.28 -10.37
N ASP A 48 14.29 0.23 -9.90
CA ASP A 48 15.02 -0.70 -10.78
C ASP A 48 14.12 -1.79 -11.38
N GLY A 49 12.83 -1.77 -11.08
CA GLY A 49 11.88 -2.74 -11.60
C GLY A 49 11.68 -3.98 -10.74
N ASN A 50 12.40 -4.10 -9.64
CA ASN A 50 12.24 -5.25 -8.75
C ASN A 50 10.94 -5.13 -7.94
N LEU A 51 10.31 -6.29 -7.69
CA LEU A 51 9.09 -6.39 -6.90
C LEU A 51 9.45 -6.76 -5.47
N ILE A 52 10.03 -5.81 -4.74
CA ILE A 52 10.43 -6.01 -3.35
C ILE A 52 9.65 -5.00 -2.52
N THR A 53 8.94 -5.49 -1.49
CA THR A 53 8.15 -4.65 -0.61
C THR A 53 8.97 -4.34 0.65
N PRO A 54 9.46 -3.10 0.81
CA PRO A 54 10.17 -2.72 2.03
C PRO A 54 9.27 -2.83 3.27
N PRO A 55 9.85 -3.07 4.47
CA PRO A 55 9.05 -3.13 5.70
C PRO A 55 8.20 -1.89 5.95
N GLY A 56 8.66 -0.70 5.53
CA GLY A 56 7.88 0.52 5.66
C GLY A 56 6.56 0.48 4.91
N ILE A 57 6.54 -0.13 3.72
CA ILE A 57 5.31 -0.28 2.94
C ILE A 57 4.36 -1.22 3.67
N GLU A 58 4.85 -2.32 4.25
CA GLU A 58 4.02 -3.24 5.02
C GLU A 58 3.40 -2.56 6.23
N GLU A 59 4.14 -1.72 6.93
CA GLU A 59 3.64 -0.97 8.08
C GLU A 59 2.54 0.01 7.66
N ILE A 60 2.75 0.75 6.59
CA ILE A 60 1.77 1.68 6.06
C ILE A 60 0.50 0.93 5.67
N ALA A 61 0.65 -0.16 4.93
CA ALA A 61 -0.48 -0.97 4.48
C ALA A 61 -1.26 -1.57 5.66
N ALA A 62 -0.55 -2.05 6.68
CA ALA A 62 -1.20 -2.60 7.87
C ALA A 62 -2.05 -1.55 8.58
N GLY A 63 -1.54 -0.32 8.72
CA GLY A 63 -2.29 0.78 9.30
C GLY A 63 -3.54 1.11 8.50
N LEU A 64 -3.42 1.13 7.18
CA LEU A 64 -4.56 1.43 6.30
C LEU A 64 -5.58 0.29 6.29
N ARG A 65 -5.13 -0.97 6.35
CA ARG A 65 -6.05 -2.11 6.41
C ARG A 65 -6.94 -2.07 7.66
N ASN A 66 -6.46 -1.47 8.74
CA ASN A 66 -7.27 -1.30 9.94
C ASN A 66 -8.36 -0.26 9.78
N LYS A 67 -8.22 0.66 8.82
CA LYS A 67 -9.15 1.77 8.60
C LYS A 67 -10.01 1.60 7.37
N TYR A 68 -9.52 0.91 6.35
CA TYR A 68 -10.18 0.84 5.04
C TYR A 68 -10.24 -0.57 4.51
N ASP A 69 -11.34 -0.88 3.82
CA ASP A 69 -11.47 -2.08 3.02
C ASP A 69 -11.27 -1.73 1.55
N LEU A 70 -10.88 -2.72 0.76
CA LEU A 70 -10.75 -2.54 -0.68
C LEU A 70 -12.14 -2.59 -1.31
N ALA A 71 -12.48 -1.52 -2.03
CA ALA A 71 -13.72 -1.49 -2.81
C ALA A 71 -13.51 -2.33 -4.08
N THR A 72 -14.40 -3.26 -4.32
CA THR A 72 -14.35 -4.14 -5.49
C THR A 72 -15.47 -3.82 -6.47
#